data_26b5a56f620cb7fa9f9c1a8cc98a1655
#
_entry.id   26b5a56f620cb7fa9f9c1a8cc98a1655
#
_cell.length_a   1.000
_cell.length_b   1.000
_cell.length_c   1.000
_cell.angle_alpha   90.00
_cell.angle_beta   90.00
_cell.angle_gamma   90.00
#
_symmetry.space_group_name_H-M   'P 1'
#
loop_
_entity.id
_entity.type
_entity.pdbx_description
1 polymer ?
#
loop_
_entity_poly.entity_id
_entity_poly.type
_entity_poly.pdbx_seq_one_letter_code
_entity_poly.pdbx_strand_id
1 'polypeptide(L)'
;MTDRYDAIVIGAGHNGLVCAALLAKAGKSVLVLEADSQVGGAARSRAFAEGFTVSSCAHLLYQLQPDVVKDLGIKIDLAAKGIGTVALAADGNHVRLNGGKVDGVNHSDKSSLRDFHRRMTRFADLLQTCFNKPPPRLANGNSRDWLALARLGFDLRRLGKTEMREFLRLIGMNIFDEVEERFENPLLRGLLCLDAVLGTHLGPRSPNTILTYLYRLCGNHGAISLPARGMGAVSEAFAQAAREHGAVIRTGMPVKRVIVENGRTAGVETVNGETFTSWTVISNVDPKATIMSLVGARHVETGFLRRIHNLRMRGNAAKLHLALDGLPTINGLEKKEFGDRLVIAPDPNYVERAFNPAKYGEYSPAPVLEVTFPSFRDTSLAPTGKHVLSAVVQYAPYSLRAGWSNEARDAFRDVAIDTIAKYAPDLRERITASEILTPADIEQEFRITGGHWHHGELTLDQFLFVRPVAGFAQYSMPLEGLWLCGAGAHPGGGISGAAGRNAARMILGVEKAA
;
A
#
# COMPACT_ATOMS: atom_id res chain seq x y z
N MET A 1 -19.86 31.80 13.61
CA MET A 1 -18.42 31.85 13.95
C MET A 1 -17.73 30.76 13.16
N THR A 2 -16.72 31.08 12.36
CA THR A 2 -15.91 30.05 11.68
C THR A 2 -15.03 29.36 12.72
N ASP A 3 -15.20 28.05 12.86
CA ASP A 3 -14.39 27.25 13.80
C ASP A 3 -12.93 27.29 13.38
N ARG A 4 -12.06 27.77 14.28
CA ARG A 4 -10.63 27.87 14.03
C ARG A 4 -9.90 26.70 14.69
N TYR A 5 -9.05 26.03 13.90
CA TYR A 5 -8.22 24.91 14.34
C TYR A 5 -6.73 25.24 14.16
N ASP A 6 -5.87 24.62 14.96
CA ASP A 6 -4.42 24.68 14.74
C ASP A 6 -4.02 23.94 13.46
N ALA A 7 -4.71 22.84 13.14
CA ALA A 7 -4.48 22.05 11.94
C ALA A 7 -5.77 21.44 11.38
N ILE A 8 -5.89 21.39 10.07
CA ILE A 8 -6.97 20.66 9.36
C ILE A 8 -6.33 19.56 8.52
N VAL A 9 -6.80 18.31 8.71
CA VAL A 9 -6.39 17.13 7.94
C VAL A 9 -7.48 16.79 6.92
N ILE A 10 -7.14 16.76 5.65
CA ILE A 10 -8.05 16.36 4.56
C ILE A 10 -7.88 14.87 4.28
N GLY A 11 -8.91 14.07 4.58
CA GLY A 11 -8.95 12.62 4.42
C GLY A 11 -8.56 11.84 5.67
N ALA A 12 -9.46 10.98 6.12
CA ALA A 12 -9.28 10.07 7.27
C ALA A 12 -8.77 8.68 6.86
N GLY A 13 -7.89 8.60 5.86
CA GLY A 13 -7.11 7.38 5.62
C GLY A 13 -6.09 7.16 6.74
N HIS A 14 -5.53 5.96 6.84
CA HIS A 14 -4.66 5.55 7.95
C HIS A 14 -3.52 6.53 8.27
N ASN A 15 -2.85 7.12 7.27
CA ASN A 15 -1.78 8.10 7.50
C ASN A 15 -2.31 9.44 8.02
N GLY A 16 -3.47 9.92 7.50
CA GLY A 16 -4.12 11.14 7.99
C GLY A 16 -4.54 11.01 9.45
N LEU A 17 -5.08 9.86 9.83
CA LEU A 17 -5.46 9.55 11.21
C LEU A 17 -4.26 9.49 12.16
N VAL A 18 -3.15 8.86 11.73
CA VAL A 18 -1.89 8.85 12.51
C VAL A 18 -1.34 10.27 12.69
N CYS A 19 -1.35 11.09 11.61
CA CYS A 19 -0.91 12.48 11.69
C CYS A 19 -1.78 13.28 12.66
N ALA A 20 -3.10 13.18 12.55
CA ALA A 20 -4.06 13.87 13.42
C ALA A 20 -3.89 13.47 14.89
N ALA A 21 -3.74 12.16 15.17
CA ALA A 21 -3.56 11.65 16.52
C ALA A 21 -2.30 12.20 17.18
N LEU A 22 -1.17 12.25 16.45
CA LEU A 22 0.10 12.76 16.99
C LEU A 22 0.09 14.28 17.20
N LEU A 23 -0.57 15.04 16.32
CA LEU A 23 -0.76 16.48 16.49
C LEU A 23 -1.65 16.78 17.69
N ALA A 24 -2.78 16.07 17.83
CA ALA A 24 -3.68 16.21 18.96
C ALA A 24 -3.01 15.81 20.28
N LYS A 25 -2.23 14.71 20.30
CA LYS A 25 -1.42 14.29 21.44
C LYS A 25 -0.41 15.37 21.88
N ALA A 26 0.05 16.18 20.95
CA ALA A 26 0.93 17.33 21.23
C ALA A 26 0.15 18.61 21.62
N GLY A 27 -1.14 18.51 21.92
CA GLY A 27 -1.98 19.61 22.40
C GLY A 27 -2.50 20.55 21.30
N LYS A 28 -2.45 20.14 20.01
CA LYS A 28 -3.01 20.93 18.92
C LYS A 28 -4.51 20.65 18.77
N SER A 29 -5.31 21.69 18.49
CA SER A 29 -6.68 21.53 18.05
C SER A 29 -6.70 21.07 16.60
N VAL A 30 -7.19 19.83 16.34
CA VAL A 30 -7.12 19.20 15.02
C VAL A 30 -8.52 18.84 14.55
N LEU A 31 -8.83 19.24 13.31
CA LEU A 31 -10.03 18.80 12.57
C LEU A 31 -9.62 17.86 11.44
N VAL A 32 -10.26 16.69 11.38
CA VAL A 32 -10.14 15.75 10.26
C VAL A 32 -11.44 15.77 9.47
N LEU A 33 -11.38 16.03 8.17
CA LEU A 33 -12.52 16.02 7.25
C LEU A 33 -12.40 14.83 6.30
N GLU A 34 -13.34 13.89 6.42
CA GLU A 34 -13.44 12.72 5.58
C GLU A 34 -14.63 12.83 4.63
N ALA A 35 -14.41 12.53 3.38
CA ALA A 35 -15.43 12.62 2.36
C ALA A 35 -16.48 11.50 2.42
N ASP A 36 -16.05 10.32 2.85
CA ASP A 36 -16.92 9.15 3.02
C ASP A 36 -17.65 9.19 4.38
N SER A 37 -18.66 8.34 4.54
CA SER A 37 -19.37 8.13 5.82
C SER A 37 -18.52 7.37 6.86
N GLN A 38 -17.42 6.74 6.44
CA GLN A 38 -16.52 5.94 7.27
C GLN A 38 -15.06 6.37 7.11
N VAL A 39 -14.29 6.22 8.19
CA VAL A 39 -12.84 6.42 8.16
C VAL A 39 -12.12 5.22 7.52
N GLY A 40 -10.87 5.41 7.12
CA GLY A 40 -9.96 4.35 6.68
C GLY A 40 -9.58 4.38 5.21
N GLY A 41 -10.34 5.05 4.33
CA GLY A 41 -10.08 5.08 2.90
C GLY A 41 -9.96 3.67 2.31
N ALA A 42 -8.90 3.38 1.55
CA ALA A 42 -8.65 2.04 0.97
C ALA A 42 -8.35 0.93 2.01
N ALA A 43 -8.17 1.29 3.29
CA ALA A 43 -7.98 0.36 4.41
C ALA A 43 -9.26 0.18 5.27
N ARG A 44 -10.44 0.47 4.72
CA ARG A 44 -11.70 0.23 5.43
C ARG A 44 -12.20 -1.20 5.25
N SER A 45 -13.05 -1.67 6.18
CA SER A 45 -13.85 -2.89 6.00
C SER A 45 -15.29 -2.49 5.67
N ARG A 46 -15.95 -3.25 4.80
CA ARG A 46 -17.36 -3.03 4.44
C ARG A 46 -18.08 -4.33 4.11
N ALA A 47 -19.39 -4.33 4.23
CA ALA A 47 -20.22 -5.37 3.64
C ALA A 47 -20.18 -5.24 2.11
N PHE A 48 -20.09 -6.36 1.37
CA PHE A 48 -20.22 -6.41 -0.08
C PHE A 48 -21.38 -7.31 -0.52
N ALA A 49 -21.82 -8.21 0.37
CA ALA A 49 -23.01 -9.04 0.23
C ALA A 49 -23.63 -9.22 1.62
N GLU A 50 -24.88 -9.68 1.68
CA GLU A 50 -25.59 -9.87 2.93
C GLU A 50 -24.87 -10.85 3.87
N GLY A 51 -24.47 -10.36 5.05
CA GLY A 51 -23.71 -11.10 6.05
C GLY A 51 -22.21 -11.28 5.75
N PHE A 52 -21.69 -10.76 4.61
CA PHE A 52 -20.29 -10.89 4.24
C PHE A 52 -19.57 -9.55 4.30
N THR A 53 -18.50 -9.50 5.10
CA THR A 53 -17.65 -8.32 5.28
C THR A 53 -16.27 -8.56 4.71
N VAL A 54 -15.71 -7.55 4.03
CA VAL A 54 -14.38 -7.59 3.40
C VAL A 54 -13.53 -6.38 3.76
N SER A 55 -12.24 -6.53 3.69
CA SER A 55 -11.30 -5.41 3.60
C SER A 55 -11.29 -4.93 2.15
N SER A 56 -11.66 -3.66 1.93
CA SER A 56 -11.98 -3.15 0.58
C SER A 56 -10.82 -3.28 -0.43
N CYS A 57 -9.63 -2.80 -0.10
CA CYS A 57 -8.43 -2.91 -0.95
C CYS A 57 -7.29 -3.61 -0.20
N ALA A 58 -6.74 -2.99 0.83
CA ALA A 58 -5.71 -3.59 1.65
C ALA A 58 -6.31 -4.74 2.48
N HIS A 59 -5.73 -5.94 2.40
CA HIS A 59 -6.28 -7.12 3.08
C HIS A 59 -5.28 -7.89 3.96
N LEU A 60 -4.01 -7.57 3.87
CA LEU A 60 -2.94 -8.15 4.69
C LEU A 60 -2.10 -7.04 5.34
N LEU A 61 -1.72 -7.23 6.58
CA LEU A 61 -0.92 -6.28 7.35
C LEU A 61 0.53 -6.79 7.46
N TYR A 62 1.47 -6.12 6.81
CA TYR A 62 2.89 -6.51 6.80
C TYR A 62 3.87 -5.32 6.91
N GLN A 63 3.40 -4.06 6.82
CA GLN A 63 4.26 -2.87 6.82
C GLN A 63 4.02 -1.92 8.01
N LEU A 64 3.11 -2.25 8.93
CA LEU A 64 2.81 -1.38 10.07
C LEU A 64 4.09 -1.15 10.89
N GLN A 65 4.43 0.13 11.07
CA GLN A 65 5.64 0.51 11.77
C GLN A 65 5.47 0.37 13.29
N PRO A 66 6.35 -0.36 13.98
CA PRO A 66 6.31 -0.49 15.44
C PRO A 66 6.35 0.86 16.16
N ASP A 67 7.11 1.82 15.63
CA ASP A 67 7.19 3.17 16.17
C ASP A 67 5.86 3.92 16.14
N VAL A 68 5.02 3.69 15.11
CA VAL A 68 3.68 4.29 15.02
C VAL A 68 2.79 3.75 16.13
N VAL A 69 2.78 2.43 16.31
CA VAL A 69 2.01 1.75 17.37
C VAL A 69 2.43 2.24 18.75
N LYS A 70 3.74 2.35 18.99
CA LYS A 70 4.32 2.84 20.24
C LYS A 70 3.97 4.31 20.49
N ASP A 71 4.16 5.19 19.50
CA ASP A 71 3.95 6.63 19.66
C ASP A 71 2.46 6.95 19.93
N LEU A 72 1.54 6.19 19.35
CA LEU A 72 0.10 6.31 19.58
C LEU A 72 -0.37 5.60 20.87
N GLY A 73 0.40 4.64 21.38
CA GLY A 73 0.01 3.83 22.53
C GLY A 73 -1.14 2.86 22.25
N ILE A 74 -1.32 2.45 20.99
CA ILE A 74 -2.43 1.61 20.57
C ILE A 74 -2.06 0.13 20.53
N LYS A 75 -3.08 -0.72 20.52
CA LYS A 75 -2.98 -2.15 20.25
C LYS A 75 -3.86 -2.52 19.06
N ILE A 76 -3.32 -3.31 18.15
CA ILE A 76 -4.08 -3.87 17.03
C ILE A 76 -4.41 -5.33 17.36
N ASP A 77 -5.68 -5.66 17.38
CA ASP A 77 -6.12 -7.02 17.56
C ASP A 77 -5.96 -7.79 16.25
N LEU A 78 -5.31 -8.96 16.33
CA LEU A 78 -4.99 -9.80 15.18
C LEU A 78 -5.76 -11.12 15.27
N ALA A 79 -6.48 -11.48 14.20
CA ALA A 79 -7.08 -12.80 14.03
C ALA A 79 -6.01 -13.87 13.75
N ALA A 80 -4.92 -13.47 13.08
CA ALA A 80 -3.74 -14.32 12.90
C ALA A 80 -2.47 -13.50 12.78
N LYS A 81 -1.35 -14.05 13.30
CA LYS A 81 -0.02 -13.44 13.24
C LYS A 81 0.96 -14.41 12.59
N GLY A 82 1.78 -13.92 11.67
CA GLY A 82 2.81 -14.73 11.00
C GLY A 82 2.19 -15.83 10.14
N ILE A 83 1.17 -15.51 9.34
CA ILE A 83 0.56 -16.48 8.42
C ILE A 83 1.54 -16.90 7.34
N GLY A 84 1.46 -18.16 6.93
CA GLY A 84 2.29 -18.73 5.87
C GLY A 84 1.93 -18.19 4.48
N THR A 85 2.71 -18.61 3.50
CA THR A 85 2.43 -18.39 2.07
C THR A 85 2.53 -19.72 1.34
N VAL A 86 1.54 -20.03 0.51
CA VAL A 86 1.50 -21.21 -0.35
C VAL A 86 1.45 -20.77 -1.80
N ALA A 87 2.50 -21.06 -2.58
CA ALA A 87 2.46 -20.94 -4.03
C ALA A 87 1.77 -22.18 -4.60
N LEU A 88 0.62 -21.98 -5.22
CA LEU A 88 -0.24 -23.07 -5.71
C LEU A 88 0.29 -23.67 -7.00
N ALA A 89 0.33 -25.00 -7.04
CA ALA A 89 0.57 -25.82 -8.22
C ALA A 89 -0.73 -26.53 -8.62
N ALA A 90 -1.02 -26.62 -9.91
CA ALA A 90 -2.22 -27.29 -10.40
C ALA A 90 -2.25 -28.79 -10.12
N ASP A 91 -1.08 -29.42 -10.00
CA ASP A 91 -0.90 -30.84 -9.65
C ASP A 91 -0.90 -31.11 -8.14
N GLY A 92 -1.05 -30.09 -7.29
CA GLY A 92 -1.04 -30.17 -5.83
C GLY A 92 0.35 -30.15 -5.18
N ASN A 93 1.42 -30.10 -5.97
CA ASN A 93 2.80 -30.04 -5.46
C ASN A 93 3.21 -28.60 -5.10
N HIS A 94 2.58 -28.05 -4.08
CA HIS A 94 2.72 -26.65 -3.67
C HIS A 94 4.09 -26.34 -3.06
N VAL A 95 4.55 -25.09 -3.23
CA VAL A 95 5.67 -24.55 -2.45
C VAL A 95 5.12 -23.78 -1.25
N ARG A 96 5.59 -24.10 -0.05
CA ARG A 96 5.10 -23.57 1.23
C ARG A 96 6.21 -22.80 1.94
N LEU A 97 5.92 -21.55 2.32
CA LEU A 97 6.81 -20.71 3.11
C LEU A 97 6.15 -20.39 4.46
N ASN A 98 6.77 -20.79 5.55
CA ASN A 98 6.24 -20.50 6.89
C ASN A 98 7.39 -20.29 7.89
N GLY A 99 7.46 -19.11 8.52
CA GLY A 99 8.43 -18.81 9.58
C GLY A 99 9.90 -18.99 9.16
N GLY A 100 10.25 -18.71 7.91
CA GLY A 100 11.59 -18.88 7.35
C GLY A 100 11.91 -20.30 6.88
N LYS A 101 10.97 -21.25 7.00
CA LYS A 101 11.06 -22.59 6.43
C LYS A 101 10.40 -22.62 5.05
N VAL A 102 10.95 -23.43 4.16
CA VAL A 102 10.37 -23.70 2.84
C VAL A 102 10.27 -25.19 2.59
N ASP A 103 9.10 -25.62 2.09
CA ASP A 103 8.83 -26.99 1.69
C ASP A 103 8.32 -27.02 0.23
N GLY A 104 8.41 -28.19 -0.42
CA GLY A 104 8.05 -28.35 -1.85
C GLY A 104 9.16 -27.94 -2.82
N VAL A 105 10.39 -27.73 -2.34
CA VAL A 105 11.55 -27.41 -3.17
C VAL A 105 12.73 -28.34 -2.81
N ASN A 106 13.73 -28.44 -3.70
CA ASN A 106 14.94 -29.22 -3.47
C ASN A 106 15.85 -28.60 -2.40
N HIS A 107 16.92 -29.30 -2.05
CA HIS A 107 17.87 -28.85 -1.00
C HIS A 107 18.64 -27.59 -1.44
N SER A 108 19.01 -27.49 -2.71
CA SER A 108 19.69 -26.31 -3.27
C SER A 108 18.86 -25.05 -3.08
N ASP A 109 17.58 -25.08 -3.51
CA ASP A 109 16.66 -23.95 -3.35
C ASP A 109 16.40 -23.59 -1.89
N LYS A 110 16.33 -24.59 -0.97
CA LYS A 110 16.20 -24.32 0.48
C LYS A 110 17.40 -23.53 1.01
N SER A 111 18.62 -23.86 0.59
CA SER A 111 19.83 -23.14 0.99
C SER A 111 19.87 -21.74 0.38
N SER A 112 19.65 -21.65 -0.93
CA SER A 112 19.64 -20.40 -1.68
C SER A 112 18.60 -19.40 -1.15
N LEU A 113 17.39 -19.89 -0.77
CA LEU A 113 16.34 -19.03 -0.22
C LEU A 113 16.72 -18.48 1.17
N ARG A 114 17.37 -19.28 2.02
CA ARG A 114 17.86 -18.78 3.32
C ARG A 114 18.87 -17.66 3.15
N ASP A 115 19.81 -17.82 2.20
CA ASP A 115 20.85 -16.84 1.93
C ASP A 115 20.27 -15.58 1.29
N PHE A 116 19.36 -15.74 0.31
CA PHE A 116 18.60 -14.66 -0.31
C PHE A 116 17.79 -13.88 0.72
N HIS A 117 16.98 -14.57 1.54
CA HIS A 117 16.15 -13.91 2.56
C HIS A 117 17.00 -13.15 3.58
N ARG A 118 18.08 -13.75 4.09
CA ARG A 118 19.01 -13.08 5.01
C ARG A 118 19.61 -11.80 4.41
N ARG A 119 20.02 -11.84 3.14
CA ARG A 119 20.56 -10.68 2.43
C ARG A 119 19.49 -9.61 2.21
N MET A 120 18.32 -9.99 1.69
CA MET A 120 17.22 -9.05 1.43
C MET A 120 16.71 -8.41 2.72
N THR A 121 16.60 -9.16 3.81
CA THR A 121 16.25 -8.60 5.13
C THR A 121 17.28 -7.56 5.58
N ARG A 122 18.56 -7.84 5.48
CA ARG A 122 19.63 -6.90 5.83
C ARG A 122 19.56 -5.60 4.99
N PHE A 123 19.21 -5.72 3.70
CA PHE A 123 19.03 -4.57 2.81
C PHE A 123 17.74 -3.80 3.13
N ALA A 124 16.67 -4.51 3.47
CA ALA A 124 15.43 -3.90 3.92
C ALA A 124 15.62 -3.15 5.25
N ASP A 125 16.41 -3.66 6.18
CA ASP A 125 16.76 -2.96 7.44
C ASP A 125 17.47 -1.62 7.18
N LEU A 126 18.38 -1.58 6.19
CA LEU A 126 19.00 -0.33 5.79
C LEU A 126 17.97 0.67 5.25
N LEU A 127 17.08 0.24 4.35
CA LEU A 127 16.00 1.09 3.83
C LEU A 127 15.02 1.52 4.94
N GLN A 128 14.71 0.62 5.88
CA GLN A 128 13.84 0.88 7.02
C GLN A 128 14.32 2.07 7.86
N THR A 129 15.64 2.26 8.01
CA THR A 129 16.17 3.42 8.74
C THR A 129 15.77 4.74 8.12
N CYS A 130 15.52 4.77 6.80
CA CYS A 130 15.05 5.94 6.07
C CYS A 130 13.54 6.16 6.22
N PHE A 131 12.74 5.12 6.47
CA PHE A 131 11.28 5.20 6.48
C PHE A 131 10.72 5.99 7.66
N ASN A 132 11.34 5.85 8.82
CA ASN A 132 10.87 6.44 10.06
C ASN A 132 11.40 7.87 10.32
N LYS A 133 12.03 8.47 9.32
CA LYS A 133 12.60 9.82 9.37
C LYS A 133 12.28 10.60 8.11
N PRO A 134 12.14 11.93 8.21
CA PRO A 134 12.10 12.77 7.02
C PRO A 134 13.37 12.58 6.19
N PRO A 135 13.26 12.46 4.87
CA PRO A 135 14.43 12.29 4.03
C PRO A 135 15.28 13.59 3.99
N PRO A 136 16.61 13.48 3.93
CA PRO A 136 17.48 14.67 3.80
C PRO A 136 17.26 15.33 2.42
N ARG A 137 17.44 16.65 2.36
CA ARG A 137 17.50 17.39 1.11
C ARG A 137 18.82 17.10 0.41
N LEU A 138 18.74 16.69 -0.86
CA LEU A 138 19.92 16.39 -1.67
C LEU A 138 20.60 17.65 -2.21
N ALA A 139 19.85 18.76 -2.37
CA ALA A 139 20.34 20.05 -2.78
C ALA A 139 19.82 21.13 -1.81
N ASN A 140 20.62 22.15 -1.57
CA ASN A 140 20.29 23.24 -0.63
C ASN A 140 19.93 22.76 0.79
N GLY A 141 20.52 21.63 1.20
CA GLY A 141 20.37 21.07 2.55
C GLY A 141 21.11 21.87 3.60
N ASN A 142 20.60 21.85 4.83
CA ASN A 142 21.28 22.41 6.00
C ASN A 142 22.27 21.39 6.59
N SER A 143 22.96 21.76 7.68
CA SER A 143 23.94 20.87 8.35
C SER A 143 23.36 19.52 8.78
N ARG A 144 22.07 19.45 9.10
CA ARG A 144 21.37 18.21 9.48
C ARG A 144 21.12 17.30 8.29
N ASP A 145 20.75 17.87 7.15
CA ASP A 145 20.60 17.10 5.90
C ASP A 145 21.94 16.44 5.53
N TRP A 146 23.06 17.20 5.67
CA TRP A 146 24.40 16.65 5.45
C TRP A 146 24.76 15.56 6.45
N LEU A 147 24.42 15.73 7.73
CA LEU A 147 24.65 14.72 8.75
C LEU A 147 23.83 13.45 8.47
N ALA A 148 22.56 13.61 8.05
CA ALA A 148 21.71 12.47 7.68
C ALA A 148 22.27 11.72 6.47
N LEU A 149 22.76 12.42 5.45
CA LEU A 149 23.43 11.82 4.30
C LEU A 149 24.74 11.10 4.68
N ALA A 150 25.55 11.73 5.53
CA ALA A 150 26.78 11.13 6.04
C ALA A 150 26.50 9.85 6.84
N ARG A 151 25.44 9.86 7.67
CA ARG A 151 25.01 8.69 8.42
C ARG A 151 24.52 7.58 7.49
N LEU A 152 23.70 7.90 6.50
CA LEU A 152 23.26 6.92 5.49
C LEU A 152 24.46 6.32 4.75
N GLY A 153 25.43 7.15 4.34
CA GLY A 153 26.68 6.70 3.72
C GLY A 153 27.49 5.78 4.64
N PHE A 154 27.54 6.10 5.94
CA PHE A 154 28.18 5.27 6.94
C PHE A 154 27.46 3.95 7.16
N ASP A 155 26.12 3.94 7.27
CA ASP A 155 25.32 2.73 7.41
C ASP A 155 25.47 1.82 6.17
N LEU A 156 25.49 2.42 4.97
CA LEU A 156 25.79 1.69 3.73
C LEU A 156 27.21 1.09 3.75
N ARG A 157 28.21 1.84 4.24
CA ARG A 157 29.60 1.37 4.37
C ARG A 157 29.72 0.23 5.37
N ARG A 158 28.92 0.22 6.44
CA ARG A 158 28.88 -0.87 7.47
C ARG A 158 28.37 -2.20 6.91
N LEU A 159 27.70 -2.23 5.76
CA LEU A 159 27.40 -3.48 5.07
C LEU A 159 28.67 -4.27 4.70
N GLY A 160 29.82 -3.57 4.59
CA GLY A 160 31.06 -4.11 4.06
C GLY A 160 31.14 -3.94 2.53
N LYS A 161 32.35 -4.01 1.99
CA LYS A 161 32.64 -3.70 0.57
C LYS A 161 31.80 -4.55 -0.42
N THR A 162 31.68 -5.85 -0.15
CA THR A 162 30.96 -6.79 -1.03
C THR A 162 29.46 -6.53 -1.00
N GLU A 163 28.84 -6.51 0.18
CA GLU A 163 27.39 -6.33 0.31
C GLU A 163 26.92 -4.91 -0.06
N MET A 164 27.77 -3.88 0.15
CA MET A 164 27.47 -2.52 -0.33
C MET A 164 27.40 -2.47 -1.87
N ARG A 165 28.36 -3.12 -2.56
CA ARG A 165 28.36 -3.21 -4.04
C ARG A 165 27.13 -3.97 -4.53
N GLU A 166 26.81 -5.07 -3.86
CA GLU A 166 25.66 -5.90 -4.19
C GLU A 166 24.36 -5.14 -3.97
N PHE A 167 24.20 -4.41 -2.87
CA PHE A 167 23.04 -3.54 -2.63
C PHE A 167 22.85 -2.52 -3.76
N LEU A 168 23.93 -1.83 -4.15
CA LEU A 168 23.87 -0.82 -5.23
C LEU A 168 23.57 -1.45 -6.59
N ARG A 169 24.02 -2.67 -6.85
CA ARG A 169 23.66 -3.44 -8.04
C ARG A 169 22.18 -3.80 -8.05
N LEU A 170 21.71 -4.40 -6.96
CA LEU A 170 20.37 -4.98 -6.84
C LEU A 170 19.26 -3.93 -6.83
N ILE A 171 19.49 -2.75 -6.23
CA ILE A 171 18.46 -1.72 -6.12
C ILE A 171 17.94 -1.23 -7.48
N GLY A 172 18.75 -1.31 -8.53
CA GLY A 172 18.38 -0.98 -9.90
C GLY A 172 17.94 -2.17 -10.75
N MET A 173 18.17 -3.41 -10.28
CA MET A 173 17.88 -4.63 -11.03
C MET A 173 16.39 -5.00 -11.05
N ASN A 174 16.08 -5.87 -12.00
CA ASN A 174 14.80 -6.55 -12.04
C ASN A 174 14.87 -7.87 -11.24
N ILE A 175 13.72 -8.27 -10.69
CA ILE A 175 13.62 -9.49 -9.88
C ILE A 175 13.74 -10.76 -10.73
N PHE A 176 13.34 -10.70 -12.01
CA PHE A 176 13.36 -11.85 -12.90
C PHE A 176 14.76 -12.46 -13.00
N ASP A 177 15.76 -11.63 -13.34
CA ASP A 177 17.15 -12.10 -13.52
C ASP A 177 17.71 -12.63 -12.19
N GLU A 178 17.43 -11.95 -11.07
CA GLU A 178 17.92 -12.34 -9.75
C GLU A 178 17.37 -13.72 -9.31
N VAL A 179 16.07 -14.01 -9.57
CA VAL A 179 15.51 -15.32 -9.20
C VAL A 179 15.91 -16.43 -10.18
N GLU A 180 16.12 -16.12 -11.46
CA GLU A 180 16.63 -17.07 -12.46
C GLU A 180 18.06 -17.54 -12.13
N GLU A 181 18.92 -16.61 -11.66
CA GLU A 181 20.30 -16.92 -11.26
C GLU A 181 20.39 -17.79 -10.00
N ARG A 182 19.38 -17.73 -9.09
CA ARG A 182 19.49 -18.30 -7.73
C ARG A 182 18.70 -19.56 -7.47
N PHE A 183 17.59 -19.74 -8.16
CA PHE A 183 16.63 -20.81 -7.85
C PHE A 183 16.33 -21.66 -9.07
N GLU A 184 15.99 -22.93 -8.82
CA GLU A 184 15.60 -23.88 -9.85
C GLU A 184 14.08 -24.05 -9.92
N ASN A 185 13.39 -24.02 -8.75
CA ASN A 185 11.95 -24.27 -8.66
C ASN A 185 11.14 -23.12 -9.28
N PRO A 186 10.29 -23.37 -10.30
CA PRO A 186 9.55 -22.32 -11.00
C PRO A 186 8.49 -21.63 -10.11
N LEU A 187 7.80 -22.38 -9.23
CA LEU A 187 6.81 -21.80 -8.32
C LEU A 187 7.44 -20.84 -7.31
N LEU A 188 8.61 -21.21 -6.76
CA LEU A 188 9.34 -20.32 -5.86
C LEU A 188 9.76 -19.04 -6.58
N ARG A 189 10.28 -19.14 -7.80
CA ARG A 189 10.65 -18.00 -8.64
C ARG A 189 9.43 -17.13 -8.97
N GLY A 190 8.30 -17.73 -9.36
CA GLY A 190 7.06 -17.04 -9.66
C GLY A 190 6.49 -16.28 -8.46
N LEU A 191 6.51 -16.90 -7.28
CA LEU A 191 6.12 -16.27 -6.01
C LEU A 191 6.94 -15.01 -5.71
N LEU A 192 8.27 -15.09 -5.80
CA LEU A 192 9.16 -13.96 -5.54
C LEU A 192 8.97 -12.83 -6.59
N CYS A 193 8.71 -13.21 -7.84
CA CYS A 193 8.36 -12.24 -8.90
C CYS A 193 7.04 -11.52 -8.59
N LEU A 194 6.00 -12.24 -8.15
CA LEU A 194 4.74 -11.59 -7.76
C LEU A 194 4.94 -10.63 -6.60
N ASP A 195 5.69 -11.02 -5.56
CA ASP A 195 5.98 -10.17 -4.41
C ASP A 195 6.69 -8.86 -4.79
N ALA A 196 7.48 -8.90 -5.85
CA ALA A 196 8.22 -7.73 -6.35
C ALA A 196 7.37 -6.78 -7.22
N VAL A 197 6.23 -7.22 -7.74
CA VAL A 197 5.41 -6.41 -8.68
C VAL A 197 4.01 -6.12 -8.17
N LEU A 198 3.58 -6.72 -7.06
CA LEU A 198 2.21 -6.62 -6.58
C LEU A 198 1.80 -5.17 -6.30
N GLY A 199 0.71 -4.73 -6.96
CA GLY A 199 0.18 -3.38 -6.83
C GLY A 199 0.92 -2.30 -7.62
N THR A 200 1.88 -2.66 -8.49
CA THR A 200 2.63 -1.73 -9.34
C THR A 200 2.24 -1.89 -10.82
N HIS A 201 2.61 -0.92 -11.64
CA HIS A 201 2.51 -1.03 -13.11
C HIS A 201 3.84 -1.51 -13.71
N LEU A 202 4.39 -2.59 -13.13
CA LEU A 202 5.68 -3.20 -13.50
C LEU A 202 5.50 -4.70 -13.75
N GLY A 203 6.25 -5.25 -14.70
CA GLY A 203 6.47 -6.69 -14.83
C GLY A 203 7.78 -7.10 -14.14
N PRO A 204 8.01 -8.39 -13.91
CA PRO A 204 9.20 -8.85 -13.20
C PRO A 204 10.52 -8.53 -13.92
N ARG A 205 10.51 -8.32 -15.25
CA ARG A 205 11.66 -7.84 -16.05
C ARG A 205 11.82 -6.32 -16.04
N SER A 206 10.88 -5.58 -15.43
CA SER A 206 11.01 -4.13 -15.31
C SER A 206 12.14 -3.77 -14.33
N PRO A 207 12.93 -2.72 -14.61
CA PRO A 207 13.95 -2.26 -13.66
C PRO A 207 13.33 -1.83 -12.33
N ASN A 208 14.11 -1.89 -11.26
CA ASN A 208 13.75 -1.53 -9.89
C ASN A 208 12.75 -2.48 -9.18
N THR A 209 12.39 -3.63 -9.75
CA THR A 209 11.46 -4.55 -9.08
C THR A 209 12.07 -5.22 -7.84
N ILE A 210 13.39 -5.30 -7.71
CA ILE A 210 14.02 -5.66 -6.44
C ILE A 210 13.81 -4.57 -5.38
N LEU A 211 13.81 -3.30 -5.74
CA LEU A 211 13.49 -2.22 -4.80
C LEU A 211 12.07 -2.35 -4.25
N THR A 212 11.09 -2.69 -5.09
CA THR A 212 9.71 -2.93 -4.63
C THR A 212 9.60 -4.16 -3.74
N TYR A 213 10.36 -5.23 -4.03
CA TYR A 213 10.49 -6.38 -3.16
C TYR A 213 11.09 -6.00 -1.79
N LEU A 214 12.18 -5.24 -1.75
CA LEU A 214 12.77 -4.73 -0.52
C LEU A 214 11.80 -3.84 0.25
N TYR A 215 11.05 -2.99 -0.44
CA TYR A 215 9.99 -2.16 0.16
C TYR A 215 8.94 -2.99 0.89
N ARG A 216 8.53 -4.13 0.31
CA ARG A 216 7.59 -5.05 0.94
C ARG A 216 8.14 -5.65 2.25
N LEU A 217 9.45 -5.85 2.36
CA LEU A 217 10.10 -6.38 3.56
C LEU A 217 10.26 -5.32 4.67
N CYS A 218 10.16 -4.03 4.36
CA CYS A 218 10.27 -2.97 5.35
C CYS A 218 9.05 -3.00 6.29
N GLY A 219 9.31 -2.92 7.59
CA GLY A 219 8.30 -2.93 8.65
C GLY A 219 8.42 -4.15 9.56
N ASN A 220 8.21 -5.33 9.05
CA ASN A 220 8.27 -6.57 9.85
C ASN A 220 8.90 -7.73 9.07
N HIS A 221 9.94 -7.44 8.27
CA HIS A 221 10.66 -8.41 7.43
C HIS A 221 9.74 -9.26 6.55
N GLY A 222 8.62 -8.66 6.10
CA GLY A 222 7.62 -9.35 5.30
C GLY A 222 6.71 -10.32 6.06
N ALA A 223 6.80 -10.38 7.40
CA ALA A 223 5.88 -11.19 8.19
C ALA A 223 4.45 -10.64 8.07
N ILE A 224 3.52 -11.51 7.68
CA ILE A 224 2.14 -11.17 7.35
C ILE A 224 1.24 -11.43 8.54
N SER A 225 0.33 -10.50 8.83
CA SER A 225 -0.71 -10.64 9.85
C SER A 225 -2.08 -10.33 9.28
N LEU A 226 -3.11 -10.90 9.88
CA LEU A 226 -4.51 -10.64 9.55
C LEU A 226 -5.17 -9.91 10.74
N PRO A 227 -5.59 -8.64 10.60
CA PRO A 227 -6.33 -7.95 11.63
C PRO A 227 -7.69 -8.58 11.88
N ALA A 228 -8.11 -8.67 13.14
CA ALA A 228 -9.46 -9.08 13.52
C ALA A 228 -10.48 -8.04 13.01
N ARG A 229 -11.57 -8.51 12.46
CA ARG A 229 -12.63 -7.71 11.80
C ARG A 229 -12.15 -6.97 10.54
N GLY A 230 -11.05 -7.47 9.94
CA GLY A 230 -10.46 -6.95 8.73
C GLY A 230 -9.64 -5.66 8.93
N MET A 231 -9.19 -5.08 7.81
CA MET A 231 -8.27 -3.94 7.81
C MET A 231 -8.90 -2.65 8.38
N GLY A 232 -10.22 -2.52 8.32
CA GLY A 232 -10.95 -1.38 8.92
C GLY A 232 -10.70 -1.22 10.41
N ALA A 233 -10.47 -2.32 11.14
CA ALA A 233 -10.14 -2.28 12.56
C ALA A 233 -8.78 -1.57 12.83
N VAL A 234 -7.82 -1.66 11.93
CA VAL A 234 -6.55 -0.93 12.04
C VAL A 234 -6.79 0.58 11.90
N SER A 235 -7.58 0.98 10.91
CA SER A 235 -7.92 2.39 10.68
C SER A 235 -8.75 2.95 11.84
N GLU A 236 -9.68 2.17 12.39
CA GLU A 236 -10.48 2.60 13.54
C GLU A 236 -9.63 2.74 14.82
N ALA A 237 -8.63 1.87 15.03
CA ALA A 237 -7.68 2.04 16.14
C ALA A 237 -6.91 3.37 16.05
N PHE A 238 -6.53 3.80 14.84
CA PHE A 238 -5.93 5.12 14.64
C PHE A 238 -6.92 6.26 14.85
N ALA A 239 -8.16 6.11 14.38
CA ALA A 239 -9.21 7.10 14.58
C ALA A 239 -9.57 7.25 16.07
N GLN A 240 -9.64 6.15 16.79
CA GLN A 240 -9.89 6.14 18.22
C GLN A 240 -8.76 6.87 18.96
N ALA A 241 -7.50 6.58 18.67
CA ALA A 241 -6.36 7.30 19.25
C ALA A 241 -6.42 8.81 18.96
N ALA A 242 -6.84 9.21 17.76
CA ALA A 242 -7.00 10.62 17.41
C ALA A 242 -8.10 11.29 18.27
N ARG A 243 -9.26 10.63 18.43
CA ARG A 243 -10.38 11.13 19.26
C ARG A 243 -9.99 11.22 20.74
N GLU A 244 -9.32 10.20 21.27
CA GLU A 244 -8.86 10.16 22.67
C GLU A 244 -7.90 11.31 23.01
N HIS A 245 -7.12 11.79 22.04
CA HIS A 245 -6.27 12.95 22.17
C HIS A 245 -6.97 14.27 21.82
N GLY A 246 -8.27 14.28 21.53
CA GLY A 246 -9.07 15.48 21.30
C GLY A 246 -9.18 15.94 19.84
N ALA A 247 -8.76 15.13 18.85
CA ALA A 247 -9.02 15.44 17.45
C ALA A 247 -10.51 15.26 17.13
N VAL A 248 -11.06 16.23 16.40
CA VAL A 248 -12.44 16.15 15.86
C VAL A 248 -12.41 15.50 14.49
N ILE A 249 -13.13 14.40 14.31
CA ILE A 249 -13.24 13.69 13.02
C ILE A 249 -14.68 13.86 12.52
N ARG A 250 -14.85 14.49 11.34
CA ARG A 250 -16.12 14.67 10.66
C ARG A 250 -16.12 13.87 9.37
N THR A 251 -17.04 12.93 9.25
CA THR A 251 -17.28 12.11 8.04
C THR A 251 -18.41 12.70 7.20
N GLY A 252 -18.54 12.31 5.94
CA GLY A 252 -19.51 12.88 5.00
C GLY A 252 -19.21 14.35 4.64
N MET A 253 -17.95 14.78 4.79
CA MET A 253 -17.51 16.16 4.63
C MET A 253 -16.46 16.29 3.51
N PRO A 254 -16.84 16.09 2.25
CA PRO A 254 -15.90 16.21 1.12
C PRO A 254 -15.39 17.65 0.99
N VAL A 255 -14.07 17.81 1.08
CA VAL A 255 -13.42 19.09 0.87
C VAL A 255 -13.42 19.41 -0.63
N LYS A 256 -13.91 20.60 -0.97
CA LYS A 256 -13.97 21.14 -2.33
C LYS A 256 -12.67 21.82 -2.73
N ARG A 257 -12.10 22.62 -1.83
CA ARG A 257 -10.84 23.34 -2.07
C ARG A 257 -10.13 23.76 -0.78
N VAL A 258 -8.84 24.00 -0.91
CA VAL A 258 -8.03 24.73 0.08
C VAL A 258 -8.23 26.23 -0.16
N ILE A 259 -8.49 26.97 0.90
CA ILE A 259 -8.58 28.44 0.86
C ILE A 259 -7.15 28.97 0.93
N VAL A 260 -6.78 29.82 -0.04
CA VAL A 260 -5.45 30.43 -0.14
C VAL A 260 -5.58 31.93 -0.06
N GLU A 261 -4.87 32.54 0.90
CA GLU A 261 -4.79 33.99 1.10
C GLU A 261 -3.32 34.41 1.18
N ASN A 262 -2.95 35.44 0.44
CA ASN A 262 -1.59 35.99 0.46
C ASN A 262 -0.46 34.94 0.31
N GLY A 263 -0.66 33.94 -0.55
CA GLY A 263 0.34 32.90 -0.82
C GLY A 263 0.48 31.80 0.25
N ARG A 264 -0.46 31.73 1.20
CA ARG A 264 -0.50 30.69 2.25
C ARG A 264 -1.88 30.08 2.41
N THR A 265 -1.97 28.93 3.04
CA THR A 265 -3.25 28.34 3.43
C THR A 265 -3.97 29.20 4.48
N ALA A 266 -5.29 29.34 4.35
CA ALA A 266 -6.15 30.00 5.34
C ALA A 266 -7.24 29.06 5.87
N GLY A 267 -7.42 27.90 5.26
CA GLY A 267 -8.42 26.91 5.65
C GLY A 267 -8.88 26.06 4.50
N VAL A 268 -10.07 25.50 4.64
CA VAL A 268 -10.71 24.67 3.61
C VAL A 268 -12.20 25.03 3.46
N GLU A 269 -12.73 24.80 2.26
CA GLU A 269 -14.16 24.86 1.94
C GLU A 269 -14.64 23.45 1.56
N THR A 270 -15.73 23.01 2.13
CA THR A 270 -16.38 21.74 1.76
C THR A 270 -17.29 21.89 0.56
N VAL A 271 -17.70 20.79 -0.04
CA VAL A 271 -18.67 20.79 -1.16
C VAL A 271 -20.02 21.42 -0.74
N ASN A 272 -20.41 21.27 0.53
CA ASN A 272 -21.64 21.85 1.09
C ASN A 272 -21.51 23.35 1.42
N GLY A 273 -20.35 23.97 1.18
CA GLY A 273 -20.10 25.39 1.42
C GLY A 273 -19.68 25.74 2.85
N GLU A 274 -19.53 24.76 3.75
CA GLU A 274 -18.94 25.00 5.07
C GLU A 274 -17.47 25.37 4.95
N THR A 275 -17.03 26.33 5.75
CA THR A 275 -15.62 26.77 5.79
C THR A 275 -15.04 26.58 7.17
N PHE A 276 -13.80 26.06 7.21
CA PHE A 276 -13.01 25.86 8.43
C PHE A 276 -11.68 26.58 8.27
N THR A 277 -11.24 27.32 9.29
CA THR A 277 -10.04 28.14 9.24
C THR A 277 -8.85 27.49 9.91
N SER A 278 -7.71 27.46 9.23
CA SER A 278 -6.42 27.03 9.75
C SER A 278 -5.30 27.51 8.84
N TRP A 279 -4.19 27.91 9.45
CA TRP A 279 -2.95 28.19 8.71
C TRP A 279 -2.15 26.92 8.37
N THR A 280 -2.53 25.77 8.91
CA THR A 280 -1.88 24.49 8.64
C THR A 280 -2.91 23.52 8.06
N VAL A 281 -2.83 23.27 6.76
CA VAL A 281 -3.66 22.31 6.04
C VAL A 281 -2.80 21.13 5.63
N ILE A 282 -3.23 19.93 6.01
CA ILE A 282 -2.48 18.68 5.82
C ILE A 282 -3.32 17.78 4.93
N SER A 283 -2.81 17.45 3.75
CA SER A 283 -3.52 16.56 2.83
C SER A 283 -3.04 15.11 2.98
N ASN A 284 -3.99 14.23 3.26
CA ASN A 284 -3.80 12.77 3.15
C ASN A 284 -4.23 12.24 1.76
N VAL A 285 -4.73 13.12 0.90
CA VAL A 285 -5.08 12.85 -0.49
C VAL A 285 -3.80 12.72 -1.33
N ASP A 286 -3.87 12.08 -2.47
CA ASP A 286 -2.70 11.95 -3.33
C ASP A 286 -2.18 13.31 -3.84
N PRO A 287 -0.90 13.40 -4.25
CA PRO A 287 -0.28 14.68 -4.62
C PRO A 287 -0.96 15.36 -5.82
N LYS A 288 -1.47 14.59 -6.80
CA LYS A 288 -2.15 15.19 -7.98
C LYS A 288 -3.46 15.82 -7.59
N ALA A 289 -4.33 15.06 -6.91
CA ALA A 289 -5.61 15.58 -6.45
C ALA A 289 -5.41 16.75 -5.48
N THR A 290 -4.42 16.69 -4.57
CA THR A 290 -4.11 17.79 -3.66
C THR A 290 -3.76 19.06 -4.41
N ILE A 291 -2.82 19.01 -5.35
CA ILE A 291 -2.31 20.23 -6.01
C ILE A 291 -3.22 20.70 -7.14
N MET A 292 -3.71 19.77 -7.97
CA MET A 292 -4.46 20.16 -9.18
C MET A 292 -5.93 20.46 -8.88
N SER A 293 -6.54 19.71 -7.97
CA SER A 293 -7.97 19.81 -7.67
C SER A 293 -8.25 20.67 -6.43
N LEU A 294 -7.57 20.40 -5.30
CA LEU A 294 -7.89 21.08 -4.04
C LEU A 294 -7.23 22.46 -3.93
N VAL A 295 -5.98 22.61 -4.35
CA VAL A 295 -5.23 23.89 -4.31
C VAL A 295 -5.51 24.72 -5.56
N GLY A 296 -5.40 24.09 -6.74
CA GLY A 296 -5.53 24.73 -8.03
C GLY A 296 -4.20 25.28 -8.59
N ALA A 297 -4.03 25.13 -9.89
CA ALA A 297 -2.79 25.44 -10.62
C ALA A 297 -2.29 26.88 -10.43
N ARG A 298 -3.21 27.83 -10.22
CA ARG A 298 -2.89 29.27 -10.08
C ARG A 298 -2.07 29.63 -8.83
N HIS A 299 -2.01 28.73 -7.84
CA HIS A 299 -1.35 28.99 -6.55
C HIS A 299 0.03 28.35 -6.45
N VAL A 300 0.51 27.69 -7.51
CA VAL A 300 1.80 27.00 -7.54
C VAL A 300 2.59 27.35 -8.79
N GLU A 301 3.90 27.27 -8.71
CA GLU A 301 4.80 27.51 -9.83
C GLU A 301 4.61 26.44 -10.93
N THR A 302 4.68 26.87 -12.20
CA THR A 302 4.45 26.01 -13.38
C THR A 302 5.40 24.81 -13.43
N GLY A 303 6.67 24.99 -13.07
CA GLY A 303 7.65 23.91 -13.04
C GLY A 303 7.32 22.82 -12.02
N PHE A 304 6.83 23.22 -10.85
CA PHE A 304 6.33 22.29 -9.82
C PHE A 304 5.05 21.58 -10.30
N LEU A 305 4.09 22.34 -10.82
CA LEU A 305 2.82 21.80 -11.34
C LEU A 305 3.07 20.72 -12.40
N ARG A 306 4.00 20.98 -13.36
CA ARG A 306 4.37 20.00 -14.39
C ARG A 306 4.96 18.72 -13.79
N ARG A 307 5.80 18.81 -12.75
CA ARG A 307 6.34 17.63 -12.05
C ARG A 307 5.24 16.80 -11.38
N ILE A 308 4.29 17.45 -10.71
CA ILE A 308 3.13 16.78 -10.09
C ILE A 308 2.25 16.13 -11.16
N HIS A 309 1.96 16.83 -12.26
CA HIS A 309 1.17 16.28 -13.37
C HIS A 309 1.81 15.01 -13.96
N ASN A 310 3.14 14.98 -14.06
CA ASN A 310 3.90 13.87 -14.66
C ASN A 310 4.13 12.70 -13.69
N LEU A 311 3.68 12.75 -12.43
CA LEU A 311 3.73 11.59 -11.54
C LEU A 311 3.03 10.39 -12.20
N ARG A 312 3.69 9.25 -12.23
CA ARG A 312 3.06 8.01 -12.70
C ARG A 312 2.21 7.44 -11.58
N MET A 313 0.90 7.36 -11.84
CA MET A 313 -0.12 6.91 -10.90
C MET A 313 -1.14 6.03 -11.63
N ARG A 314 -0.66 5.08 -12.43
CA ARG A 314 -1.52 4.18 -13.19
C ARG A 314 -1.70 2.89 -12.41
N GLY A 315 -2.86 2.72 -11.77
CA GLY A 315 -3.23 1.47 -11.11
C GLY A 315 -3.25 0.31 -12.11
N ASN A 316 -2.86 -0.87 -11.65
CA ASN A 316 -2.76 -2.05 -12.49
C ASN A 316 -3.14 -3.34 -11.74
N ALA A 317 -3.86 -3.18 -10.64
CA ALA A 317 -4.36 -4.30 -9.86
C ALA A 317 -5.83 -4.06 -9.48
N ALA A 318 -6.63 -5.10 -9.66
CA ALA A 318 -8.02 -5.13 -9.24
C ALA A 318 -8.18 -5.89 -7.91
N LYS A 319 -9.32 -5.72 -7.27
CA LYS A 319 -9.70 -6.41 -6.05
C LYS A 319 -10.92 -7.27 -6.31
N LEU A 320 -10.80 -8.59 -6.13
CA LEU A 320 -11.90 -9.55 -6.24
C LEU A 320 -12.36 -9.96 -4.85
N HIS A 321 -13.69 -9.98 -4.65
CA HIS A 321 -14.34 -10.54 -3.47
C HIS A 321 -15.39 -11.56 -3.89
N LEU A 322 -15.37 -12.74 -3.27
CA LEU A 322 -16.37 -13.79 -3.47
C LEU A 322 -16.97 -14.18 -2.11
N ALA A 323 -18.30 -14.24 -2.06
CA ALA A 323 -19.04 -14.88 -1.00
C ALA A 323 -19.23 -16.36 -1.36
N LEU A 324 -18.83 -17.25 -0.47
CA LEU A 324 -18.86 -18.69 -0.71
C LEU A 324 -19.75 -19.39 0.32
N ASP A 325 -20.51 -20.41 -0.11
CA ASP A 325 -21.32 -21.26 0.77
C ASP A 325 -20.52 -22.34 1.50
N GLY A 326 -19.22 -22.43 1.25
CA GLY A 326 -18.25 -23.32 1.88
C GLY A 326 -16.84 -23.09 1.35
N LEU A 327 -15.83 -23.78 1.90
CA LEU A 327 -14.47 -23.77 1.35
C LEU A 327 -14.44 -24.60 0.06
N PRO A 328 -13.79 -24.13 -1.00
CA PRO A 328 -13.58 -24.93 -2.20
C PRO A 328 -12.53 -26.02 -1.94
N THR A 329 -12.52 -27.03 -2.80
CA THR A 329 -11.50 -28.09 -2.78
C THR A 329 -10.28 -27.65 -3.58
N ILE A 330 -9.12 -27.56 -2.92
CA ILE A 330 -7.83 -27.30 -3.59
C ILE A 330 -6.96 -28.55 -3.41
N ASN A 331 -6.61 -29.19 -4.53
CA ASN A 331 -5.81 -30.42 -4.50
C ASN A 331 -4.46 -30.18 -3.79
N GLY A 332 -4.09 -31.04 -2.85
CA GLY A 332 -2.83 -30.95 -2.10
C GLY A 332 -2.76 -29.86 -1.04
N LEU A 333 -3.83 -29.06 -0.84
CA LEU A 333 -3.91 -28.03 0.22
C LEU A 333 -4.56 -28.62 1.48
N GLU A 334 -3.89 -28.49 2.62
CA GLU A 334 -4.45 -28.89 3.92
C GLU A 334 -5.49 -27.85 4.39
N LYS A 335 -6.54 -28.29 5.11
CA LYS A 335 -7.60 -27.39 5.61
C LYS A 335 -7.06 -26.19 6.40
N LYS A 336 -6.02 -26.36 7.22
CA LYS A 336 -5.40 -25.27 8.00
C LYS A 336 -4.76 -24.18 7.12
N GLU A 337 -4.31 -24.54 5.90
CA GLU A 337 -3.62 -23.67 4.96
C GLU A 337 -4.56 -22.67 4.25
N PHE A 338 -5.89 -22.87 4.32
CA PHE A 338 -6.84 -21.83 3.92
C PHE A 338 -6.70 -20.54 4.75
N GLY A 339 -6.10 -20.61 5.91
CA GLY A 339 -5.75 -19.45 6.72
C GLY A 339 -4.47 -18.75 6.33
N ASP A 340 -3.75 -19.24 5.32
CA ASP A 340 -2.51 -18.69 4.81
C ASP A 340 -2.76 -17.83 3.55
N ARG A 341 -1.73 -17.16 3.09
CA ARG A 341 -1.71 -16.42 1.82
C ARG A 341 -1.48 -17.41 0.69
N LEU A 342 -2.40 -17.51 -0.25
CA LEU A 342 -2.28 -18.37 -1.43
C LEU A 342 -1.85 -17.52 -2.63
N VAL A 343 -0.92 -18.02 -3.43
CA VAL A 343 -0.36 -17.31 -4.58
C VAL A 343 -0.51 -18.14 -5.84
N ILE A 344 -1.04 -17.51 -6.91
CA ILE A 344 -1.11 -18.07 -8.26
C ILE A 344 -0.13 -17.28 -9.14
N ALA A 345 1.09 -17.80 -9.27
CA ALA A 345 2.18 -17.28 -10.09
C ALA A 345 3.10 -18.46 -10.46
N PRO A 346 2.74 -19.28 -11.46
CA PRO A 346 3.38 -20.57 -11.73
C PRO A 346 4.87 -20.51 -12.03
N ASP A 347 5.33 -19.45 -12.70
CA ASP A 347 6.72 -19.21 -13.04
C ASP A 347 6.97 -17.73 -13.40
N PRO A 348 8.23 -17.25 -13.47
CA PRO A 348 8.54 -15.86 -13.81
C PRO A 348 8.05 -15.43 -15.18
N ASN A 349 8.10 -16.31 -16.18
CA ASN A 349 7.62 -16.00 -17.54
C ASN A 349 6.10 -15.86 -17.58
N TYR A 350 5.37 -16.63 -16.77
CA TYR A 350 3.93 -16.45 -16.61
C TYR A 350 3.61 -15.04 -16.08
N VAL A 351 4.33 -14.58 -15.04
CA VAL A 351 4.15 -13.23 -14.47
C VAL A 351 4.46 -12.15 -15.51
N GLU A 352 5.52 -12.29 -16.31
CA GLU A 352 5.85 -11.34 -17.37
C GLU A 352 4.81 -11.35 -18.50
N ARG A 353 4.36 -12.52 -18.94
CA ARG A 353 3.29 -12.64 -19.95
C ARG A 353 1.97 -12.06 -19.46
N ALA A 354 1.66 -12.20 -18.17
CA ALA A 354 0.49 -11.58 -17.57
C ALA A 354 0.54 -10.04 -17.62
N PHE A 355 1.74 -9.45 -17.52
CA PHE A 355 1.93 -8.00 -17.60
C PHE A 355 1.85 -7.44 -19.02
N ASN A 356 2.26 -8.19 -20.04
CA ASN A 356 2.40 -7.68 -21.40
C ASN A 356 1.14 -6.98 -21.95
N PRO A 357 -0.10 -7.52 -21.82
CA PRO A 357 -1.31 -6.84 -22.29
C PRO A 357 -1.52 -5.47 -21.66
N ALA A 358 -1.17 -5.31 -20.36
CA ALA A 358 -1.35 -4.04 -19.65
C ALA A 358 -0.53 -2.89 -20.25
N LYS A 359 0.60 -3.18 -20.89
CA LYS A 359 1.41 -2.19 -21.63
C LYS A 359 0.63 -1.54 -22.78
N TYR A 360 -0.36 -2.24 -23.31
CA TYR A 360 -1.18 -1.82 -24.46
C TYR A 360 -2.61 -1.43 -24.06
N GLY A 361 -2.88 -1.32 -22.76
CA GLY A 361 -4.21 -0.97 -22.24
C GLY A 361 -5.20 -2.13 -22.32
N GLU A 362 -4.75 -3.36 -22.18
CA GLU A 362 -5.57 -4.56 -22.13
C GLU A 362 -5.36 -5.26 -20.78
N TYR A 363 -6.42 -5.86 -20.22
CA TYR A 363 -6.25 -6.67 -19.02
C TYR A 363 -5.63 -8.02 -19.33
N SER A 364 -4.99 -8.62 -18.33
CA SER A 364 -4.38 -9.95 -18.50
C SER A 364 -5.44 -11.04 -18.73
N PRO A 365 -5.31 -11.85 -19.78
CA PRO A 365 -6.15 -13.04 -19.98
C PRO A 365 -5.77 -14.19 -19.04
N ALA A 366 -4.63 -14.09 -18.37
CA ALA A 366 -4.11 -15.06 -17.41
C ALA A 366 -3.43 -14.31 -16.25
N PRO A 367 -4.22 -13.65 -15.37
CA PRO A 367 -3.69 -12.82 -14.32
C PRO A 367 -2.92 -13.62 -13.27
N VAL A 368 -2.03 -12.94 -12.53
CA VAL A 368 -1.43 -13.46 -11.30
C VAL A 368 -2.23 -12.98 -10.11
N LEU A 369 -2.34 -13.82 -9.06
CA LEU A 369 -3.22 -13.53 -7.94
C LEU A 369 -2.56 -13.76 -6.59
N GLU A 370 -2.88 -12.87 -5.66
CA GLU A 370 -2.72 -13.07 -4.22
C GLU A 370 -4.10 -13.33 -3.63
N VAL A 371 -4.35 -14.53 -3.11
CA VAL A 371 -5.66 -14.99 -2.64
C VAL A 371 -5.62 -15.23 -1.13
N THR A 372 -6.68 -14.86 -0.43
CA THR A 372 -6.86 -15.11 1.00
C THR A 372 -8.30 -15.55 1.29
N PHE A 373 -8.48 -16.33 2.37
CA PHE A 373 -9.78 -16.67 2.95
C PHE A 373 -9.84 -16.09 4.37
N PRO A 374 -10.02 -14.76 4.52
CA PRO A 374 -9.90 -14.11 5.82
C PRO A 374 -10.89 -14.65 6.85
N SER A 375 -12.10 -15.04 6.43
CA SER A 375 -13.11 -15.66 7.30
C SER A 375 -12.71 -17.02 7.86
N PHE A 376 -11.68 -17.67 7.35
CA PHE A 376 -11.15 -18.90 7.93
C PHE A 376 -10.50 -18.66 9.30
N ARG A 377 -9.86 -17.50 9.48
CA ARG A 377 -9.23 -17.08 10.73
C ARG A 377 -10.13 -16.17 11.56
N ASP A 378 -11.06 -15.46 10.92
CA ASP A 378 -11.97 -14.51 11.53
C ASP A 378 -13.41 -14.81 11.10
N THR A 379 -14.08 -15.63 11.88
CA THR A 379 -15.47 -16.06 11.59
C THR A 379 -16.50 -14.93 11.63
N SER A 380 -16.14 -13.74 12.11
CA SER A 380 -17.04 -12.58 12.12
C SER A 380 -17.25 -11.97 10.72
N LEU A 381 -16.45 -12.38 9.73
CA LEU A 381 -16.47 -11.83 8.37
C LEU A 381 -17.48 -12.53 7.43
N ALA A 382 -18.05 -13.67 7.86
CA ALA A 382 -19.03 -14.41 7.06
C ALA A 382 -20.03 -15.16 7.97
N PRO A 383 -21.23 -15.52 7.48
CA PRO A 383 -22.15 -16.37 8.20
C PRO A 383 -21.56 -17.75 8.52
N THR A 384 -22.07 -18.41 9.56
CA THR A 384 -21.60 -19.73 9.99
C THR A 384 -21.60 -20.74 8.83
N GLY A 385 -20.45 -21.40 8.62
CA GLY A 385 -20.25 -22.38 7.56
C GLY A 385 -19.97 -21.78 6.18
N LYS A 386 -20.07 -20.46 6.05
CA LYS A 386 -19.76 -19.72 4.80
C LYS A 386 -18.40 -19.03 4.89
N HIS A 387 -17.87 -18.64 3.73
CA HIS A 387 -16.53 -18.04 3.67
C HIS A 387 -16.45 -16.85 2.71
N VAL A 388 -15.50 -15.97 2.97
CA VAL A 388 -15.06 -14.92 2.05
C VAL A 388 -13.77 -15.36 1.40
N LEU A 389 -13.69 -15.31 0.06
CA LEU A 389 -12.45 -15.25 -0.68
C LEU A 389 -12.19 -13.80 -1.08
N SER A 390 -10.98 -13.32 -0.83
CA SER A 390 -10.55 -11.98 -1.21
C SER A 390 -9.21 -12.07 -1.95
N ALA A 391 -9.13 -11.53 -3.18
CA ALA A 391 -7.94 -11.60 -3.98
C ALA A 391 -7.50 -10.24 -4.55
N VAL A 392 -6.19 -10.03 -4.61
CA VAL A 392 -5.59 -9.02 -5.49
C VAL A 392 -5.33 -9.69 -6.83
N VAL A 393 -5.88 -9.11 -7.91
CA VAL A 393 -5.79 -9.63 -9.27
C VAL A 393 -4.93 -8.68 -10.10
N GLN A 394 -3.79 -9.14 -10.56
CA GLN A 394 -2.86 -8.34 -11.34
C GLN A 394 -2.63 -9.08 -12.68
N TYR A 395 -2.83 -8.49 -13.85
CA TYR A 395 -2.82 -7.08 -14.19
C TYR A 395 -4.17 -6.61 -14.77
N ALA A 396 -4.64 -5.49 -14.26
CA ALA A 396 -5.84 -4.78 -14.70
C ALA A 396 -5.47 -3.29 -14.89
N PRO A 397 -5.21 -2.78 -16.11
CA PRO A 397 -4.76 -1.41 -16.28
C PRO A 397 -5.88 -0.40 -16.01
N TYR A 398 -5.55 0.69 -15.31
CA TYR A 398 -6.49 1.80 -15.10
C TYR A 398 -7.10 2.30 -16.42
N SER A 399 -6.24 2.57 -17.42
CA SER A 399 -6.66 3.01 -18.75
C SER A 399 -6.84 1.79 -19.67
N LEU A 400 -7.96 1.09 -19.51
CA LEU A 400 -8.33 0.03 -20.46
C LEU A 400 -8.67 0.67 -21.82
N ARG A 401 -8.11 0.14 -22.92
CA ARG A 401 -8.29 0.70 -24.27
C ARG A 401 -9.76 0.82 -24.66
N ALA A 402 -10.56 -0.20 -24.35
CA ALA A 402 -12.00 -0.21 -24.61
C ALA A 402 -12.83 0.51 -23.52
N GLY A 403 -12.18 1.00 -22.45
CA GLY A 403 -12.85 1.50 -21.26
C GLY A 403 -13.36 0.37 -20.35
N TRP A 404 -13.54 0.69 -19.06
CA TRP A 404 -14.14 -0.21 -18.09
C TRP A 404 -15.67 -0.07 -18.10
N SER A 405 -16.34 -0.78 -19.04
CA SER A 405 -17.79 -0.97 -19.01
C SER A 405 -18.17 -2.06 -17.99
N ASN A 406 -19.47 -2.26 -17.72
CA ASN A 406 -19.93 -3.35 -16.86
C ASN A 406 -19.57 -4.71 -17.46
N GLU A 407 -19.71 -4.87 -18.78
CA GLU A 407 -19.37 -6.08 -19.52
C GLU A 407 -17.86 -6.39 -19.42
N ALA A 408 -17.00 -5.35 -19.51
CA ALA A 408 -15.56 -5.53 -19.37
C ALA A 408 -15.17 -5.92 -17.93
N ARG A 409 -15.85 -5.35 -16.91
CA ARG A 409 -15.69 -5.75 -15.51
C ARG A 409 -16.09 -7.19 -15.28
N ASP A 410 -17.27 -7.58 -15.77
CA ASP A 410 -17.80 -8.95 -15.64
C ASP A 410 -16.88 -9.95 -16.35
N ALA A 411 -16.44 -9.66 -17.56
CA ALA A 411 -15.50 -10.50 -18.29
C ALA A 411 -14.18 -10.67 -17.54
N PHE A 412 -13.62 -9.59 -16.98
CA PHE A 412 -12.38 -9.68 -16.22
C PHE A 412 -12.56 -10.39 -14.88
N ARG A 413 -13.71 -10.21 -14.20
CA ARG A 413 -14.08 -10.99 -13.00
C ARG A 413 -14.08 -12.47 -13.32
N ASP A 414 -14.71 -12.87 -14.44
CA ASP A 414 -14.80 -14.26 -14.85
C ASP A 414 -13.43 -14.84 -15.20
N VAL A 415 -12.56 -14.08 -15.85
CA VAL A 415 -11.15 -14.47 -16.09
C VAL A 415 -10.42 -14.72 -14.77
N ALA A 416 -10.62 -13.87 -13.77
CA ALA A 416 -9.99 -14.04 -12.45
C ALA A 416 -10.53 -15.29 -11.73
N ILE A 417 -11.86 -15.52 -11.76
CA ILE A 417 -12.50 -16.72 -11.19
C ILE A 417 -12.00 -17.98 -11.91
N ASP A 418 -11.94 -17.98 -13.24
CA ASP A 418 -11.43 -19.12 -14.01
C ASP A 418 -9.96 -19.43 -13.73
N THR A 419 -9.17 -18.38 -13.46
CA THR A 419 -7.77 -18.57 -13.07
C THR A 419 -7.67 -19.27 -11.72
N ILE A 420 -8.52 -18.95 -10.75
CA ILE A 420 -8.57 -19.63 -9.44
C ILE A 420 -9.16 -21.04 -9.59
N ALA A 421 -10.19 -21.21 -10.44
CA ALA A 421 -10.86 -22.49 -10.64
C ALA A 421 -9.94 -23.59 -11.23
N LYS A 422 -8.85 -23.22 -11.90
CA LYS A 422 -7.80 -24.19 -12.31
C LYS A 422 -7.16 -24.92 -11.12
N TYR A 423 -7.19 -24.32 -9.94
CA TYR A 423 -6.64 -24.86 -8.68
C TYR A 423 -7.76 -25.33 -7.73
N ALA A 424 -8.98 -24.80 -7.90
CA ALA A 424 -10.15 -25.09 -7.09
C ALA A 424 -11.36 -25.38 -8.00
N PRO A 425 -11.49 -26.60 -8.58
CA PRO A 425 -12.47 -26.89 -9.64
C PRO A 425 -13.93 -26.64 -9.24
N ASP A 426 -14.28 -26.83 -7.97
CA ASP A 426 -15.63 -26.63 -7.43
C ASP A 426 -15.92 -25.19 -6.99
N LEU A 427 -14.99 -24.24 -7.23
CA LEU A 427 -15.13 -22.84 -6.77
C LEU A 427 -16.39 -22.17 -7.32
N ARG A 428 -16.67 -22.33 -8.64
CA ARG A 428 -17.80 -21.66 -9.28
C ARG A 428 -19.14 -22.05 -8.67
N GLU A 429 -19.30 -23.32 -8.29
CA GLU A 429 -20.52 -23.87 -7.68
C GLU A 429 -20.77 -23.30 -6.28
N ARG A 430 -19.70 -22.83 -5.60
CA ARG A 430 -19.78 -22.29 -4.23
C ARG A 430 -20.00 -20.79 -4.18
N ILE A 431 -19.92 -20.07 -5.31
CA ILE A 431 -20.07 -18.63 -5.33
C ILE A 431 -21.54 -18.25 -5.17
N THR A 432 -21.85 -17.51 -4.10
CA THR A 432 -23.18 -16.94 -3.85
C THR A 432 -23.29 -15.46 -4.20
N ALA A 433 -22.17 -14.72 -4.12
CA ALA A 433 -22.06 -13.35 -4.60
C ALA A 433 -20.60 -13.04 -5.00
N SER A 434 -20.42 -12.11 -5.91
CA SER A 434 -19.10 -11.70 -6.39
C SER A 434 -19.03 -10.21 -6.66
N GLU A 435 -17.87 -9.62 -6.42
CA GLU A 435 -17.56 -8.23 -6.73
C GLU A 435 -16.13 -8.12 -7.26
N ILE A 436 -15.90 -7.29 -8.27
CA ILE A 436 -14.56 -6.88 -8.68
C ILE A 436 -14.46 -5.36 -8.69
N LEU A 437 -13.42 -4.83 -8.05
CA LEU A 437 -13.07 -3.42 -8.12
C LEU A 437 -11.85 -3.28 -9.03
N THR A 438 -12.06 -2.71 -10.20
CA THR A 438 -10.96 -2.35 -11.11
C THR A 438 -10.23 -1.10 -10.60
N PRO A 439 -9.06 -0.72 -11.14
CA PRO A 439 -8.43 0.55 -10.76
C PRO A 439 -9.32 1.78 -11.00
N ALA A 440 -10.21 1.75 -12.00
CA ALA A 440 -11.18 2.82 -12.22
C ALA A 440 -12.22 2.89 -11.08
N ASP A 441 -12.68 1.74 -10.59
CA ASP A 441 -13.59 1.67 -9.44
C ASP A 441 -12.90 2.09 -8.14
N ILE A 442 -11.62 1.72 -7.97
CA ILE A 442 -10.79 2.16 -6.83
C ILE A 442 -10.63 3.68 -6.83
N GLU A 443 -10.42 4.33 -7.99
CA GLU A 443 -10.41 5.78 -8.08
C GLU A 443 -11.76 6.37 -7.71
N GLN A 444 -12.84 5.84 -8.26
CA GLN A 444 -14.19 6.33 -8.02
C GLN A 444 -14.61 6.18 -6.55
N GLU A 445 -14.34 5.02 -5.94
CA GLU A 445 -14.78 4.71 -4.58
C GLU A 445 -13.90 5.38 -3.52
N PHE A 446 -12.58 5.39 -3.71
CA PHE A 446 -11.62 5.88 -2.70
C PHE A 446 -10.98 7.22 -3.05
N ARG A 447 -11.30 7.81 -4.22
CA ARG A 447 -10.73 9.08 -4.70
C ARG A 447 -9.21 9.06 -4.81
N ILE A 448 -8.65 7.91 -5.19
CA ILE A 448 -7.22 7.70 -5.40
C ILE A 448 -6.93 7.85 -6.89
N THR A 449 -6.23 8.89 -7.29
CA THR A 449 -5.93 9.18 -8.70
C THR A 449 -5.33 7.97 -9.41
N GLY A 450 -5.95 7.59 -10.54
CA GLY A 450 -5.54 6.45 -11.36
C GLY A 450 -5.77 5.09 -10.70
N GLY A 451 -6.49 5.02 -9.57
CA GLY A 451 -6.69 3.79 -8.81
C GLY A 451 -5.39 3.18 -8.26
N HIS A 452 -4.32 3.98 -8.15
CA HIS A 452 -3.02 3.50 -7.69
C HIS A 452 -2.89 3.62 -6.17
N TRP A 453 -3.15 2.58 -5.44
CA TRP A 453 -3.23 2.59 -3.97
C TRP A 453 -1.94 2.99 -3.21
N HIS A 454 -0.79 3.02 -3.89
CA HIS A 454 0.43 3.62 -3.32
C HIS A 454 0.54 5.13 -3.57
N HIS A 455 -0.44 5.77 -4.22
CA HIS A 455 -0.44 7.18 -4.62
C HIS A 455 0.79 7.55 -5.46
N GLY A 456 1.20 6.68 -6.35
CA GLY A 456 2.34 6.81 -7.25
C GLY A 456 3.24 5.59 -7.26
N GLU A 457 3.92 5.34 -8.39
CA GLU A 457 4.81 4.20 -8.57
C GLU A 457 5.94 4.16 -7.53
N LEU A 458 6.42 2.95 -7.25
CA LEU A 458 7.55 2.70 -6.34
C LEU A 458 8.85 2.51 -7.12
N THR A 459 9.11 3.38 -8.09
CA THR A 459 10.34 3.40 -8.90
C THR A 459 11.33 4.43 -8.35
N LEU A 460 12.64 4.27 -8.63
CA LEU A 460 13.70 5.10 -8.04
C LEU A 460 13.47 6.61 -8.23
N ASP A 461 12.87 7.03 -9.33
CA ASP A 461 12.56 8.42 -9.64
C ASP A 461 11.29 8.95 -8.94
N GLN A 462 10.54 8.09 -8.25
CA GLN A 462 9.34 8.43 -7.45
C GLN A 462 9.39 7.84 -6.03
N PHE A 463 10.57 7.54 -5.52
CA PHE A 463 10.75 6.86 -4.24
C PHE A 463 11.73 7.60 -3.33
N LEU A 464 11.70 7.33 -2.03
CA LEU A 464 12.58 7.91 -1.00
C LEU A 464 12.69 9.45 -1.10
N PHE A 465 13.89 9.96 -1.39
CA PHE A 465 14.26 11.39 -1.33
C PHE A 465 13.59 12.24 -2.41
N VAL A 466 12.95 11.63 -3.38
CA VAL A 466 12.28 12.31 -4.50
C VAL A 466 10.76 12.17 -4.47
N ARG A 467 10.19 11.56 -3.44
CA ARG A 467 8.73 11.38 -3.32
C ARG A 467 8.07 12.50 -2.50
N PRO A 468 7.02 13.18 -3.00
CA PRO A 468 6.32 13.01 -4.29
C PRO A 468 7.12 13.48 -5.49
N VAL A 469 7.85 14.59 -5.38
CA VAL A 469 8.73 15.16 -6.40
C VAL A 469 10.00 15.73 -5.75
N ALA A 470 11.10 15.73 -6.50
CA ALA A 470 12.38 16.24 -6.01
C ALA A 470 12.26 17.65 -5.40
N GLY A 471 12.84 17.85 -4.25
CA GLY A 471 12.81 19.10 -3.47
C GLY A 471 11.64 19.22 -2.48
N PHE A 472 10.63 18.33 -2.55
CA PHE A 472 9.44 18.38 -1.68
C PHE A 472 9.18 17.09 -0.89
N ALA A 473 10.22 16.31 -0.68
CA ALA A 473 10.12 15.03 0.05
C ALA A 473 9.95 15.20 1.57
N GLN A 474 10.16 16.39 2.13
CA GLN A 474 10.02 16.68 3.56
C GLN A 474 8.60 17.14 3.97
N TYR A 475 7.59 16.63 3.30
CA TYR A 475 6.15 16.79 3.55
C TYR A 475 5.60 18.20 3.33
N SER A 476 6.38 19.29 3.44
CA SER A 476 5.99 20.67 3.16
C SER A 476 5.90 20.88 1.64
N MET A 477 4.82 21.52 1.19
CA MET A 477 4.57 21.86 -0.22
C MET A 477 4.98 23.32 -0.51
N PRO A 478 5.04 23.76 -1.79
CA PRO A 478 5.43 25.14 -2.14
C PRO A 478 4.50 26.21 -1.54
N LEU A 479 3.21 25.87 -1.36
CA LEU A 479 2.26 26.77 -0.72
C LEU A 479 2.51 26.76 0.80
N GLU A 480 2.77 27.92 1.40
CA GLU A 480 3.00 28.04 2.83
C GLU A 480 1.81 27.50 3.62
N GLY A 481 2.09 26.67 4.64
CA GLY A 481 1.09 26.02 5.48
C GLY A 481 0.47 24.74 4.88
N LEU A 482 0.79 24.37 3.64
CA LEU A 482 0.33 23.13 3.03
C LEU A 482 1.31 21.99 3.25
N TRP A 483 0.78 20.85 3.72
CA TRP A 483 1.55 19.64 4.00
C TRP A 483 0.92 18.41 3.35
N LEU A 484 1.73 17.40 3.04
CA LEU A 484 1.27 16.06 2.65
C LEU A 484 1.60 15.05 3.75
N CYS A 485 0.66 14.16 4.07
CA CYS A 485 0.88 13.06 5.01
C CYS A 485 0.45 11.70 4.47
N GLY A 486 -0.12 11.65 3.25
CA GLY A 486 -0.66 10.43 2.64
C GLY A 486 0.40 9.53 2.01
N ALA A 487 -0.05 8.44 1.39
CA ALA A 487 0.79 7.44 0.71
C ALA A 487 1.63 8.03 -0.44
N GLY A 488 1.24 9.19 -0.98
CA GLY A 488 2.01 9.93 -1.98
C GLY A 488 3.24 10.66 -1.43
N ALA A 489 3.36 10.83 -0.11
CA ALA A 489 4.55 11.36 0.54
C ALA A 489 5.53 10.24 0.92
N HIS A 490 6.76 10.61 1.30
CA HIS A 490 7.75 9.67 1.84
C HIS A 490 7.19 8.91 3.07
N PRO A 491 7.45 7.62 3.26
CA PRO A 491 8.22 6.70 2.43
C PRO A 491 7.44 6.10 1.27
N GLY A 492 6.11 6.24 1.21
CA GLY A 492 5.24 5.66 0.20
C GLY A 492 3.99 5.01 0.76
N GLY A 493 3.29 4.24 -0.08
CA GLY A 493 2.05 3.54 0.26
C GLY A 493 2.27 2.26 1.07
N GLY A 494 1.16 1.61 1.42
CA GLY A 494 1.09 0.50 2.37
C GLY A 494 0.57 0.96 3.72
N ILE A 495 0.06 0.02 4.53
CA ILE A 495 -0.50 0.33 5.85
C ILE A 495 0.63 0.43 6.87
N SER A 496 1.46 1.48 6.73
CA SER A 496 2.63 1.69 7.57
C SER A 496 2.43 2.72 8.68
N GLY A 497 1.63 3.76 8.43
CA GLY A 497 1.48 4.92 9.28
C GLY A 497 2.69 5.86 9.29
N ALA A 498 3.79 5.49 8.59
CA ALA A 498 5.05 6.23 8.64
C ALA A 498 4.94 7.63 8.05
N ALA A 499 4.26 7.80 6.91
CA ALA A 499 4.09 9.10 6.27
C ALA A 499 3.35 10.08 7.20
N GLY A 500 2.25 9.63 7.82
CA GLY A 500 1.50 10.43 8.80
C GLY A 500 2.32 10.81 10.03
N ARG A 501 3.07 9.85 10.59
CA ARG A 501 3.96 10.07 11.73
C ARG A 501 5.05 11.09 11.43
N ASN A 502 5.74 10.92 10.33
CA ASN A 502 6.83 11.81 9.93
C ASN A 502 6.33 13.22 9.63
N ALA A 503 5.18 13.35 8.93
CA ALA A 503 4.56 14.65 8.68
C ALA A 503 4.21 15.38 9.98
N ALA A 504 3.59 14.70 10.96
CA ALA A 504 3.27 15.27 12.26
C ALA A 504 4.53 15.76 12.98
N ARG A 505 5.60 14.97 12.99
CA ARG A 505 6.90 15.33 13.62
C ARG A 505 7.53 16.57 12.97
N MET A 506 7.45 16.67 11.64
CA MET A 506 7.94 17.86 10.91
C MET A 506 7.13 19.10 11.25
N ILE A 507 5.80 19.00 11.30
CA ILE A 507 4.90 20.11 11.65
C ILE A 507 5.15 20.57 13.08
N LEU A 508 5.34 19.65 14.02
CA LEU A 508 5.64 19.94 15.43
C LEU A 508 7.07 20.47 15.63
N GLY A 509 7.95 20.36 14.63
CA GLY A 509 9.36 20.76 14.75
C GLY A 509 10.20 19.82 15.63
N VAL A 510 9.68 18.65 16.03
CA VAL A 510 10.39 17.66 16.87
C VAL A 510 11.65 17.15 16.18
N GLU A 511 11.62 16.99 14.86
CA GLU A 511 12.80 16.64 14.05
C GLU A 511 13.81 17.79 13.91
N LYS A 512 13.50 19.00 14.42
CA LYS A 512 14.47 20.12 14.48
C LYS A 512 15.49 19.96 15.62
N ALA A 513 15.26 19.04 16.55
CA ALA A 513 16.04 18.89 17.77
C ALA A 513 16.97 17.65 17.82
N ALA A 514 17.00 16.79 16.77
CA ALA A 514 17.83 15.59 16.75
C ALA A 514 19.06 15.71 15.85
#